data_33e3bad7812717bfaa6219558635dc13
#
_entry.id   33e3bad7812717bfaa6219558635dc13
#
_cell.length_a   1.000
_cell.length_b   1.000
_cell.length_c   1.000
_cell.angle_alpha   90.00
_cell.angle_beta   90.00
_cell.angle_gamma   90.00
#
_symmetry.space_group_name_H-M   'P 1'
#
loop_
_entity.id
_entity.type
_entity.pdbx_description
1 polymer ?
#
loop_
_entity_poly.entity_id
_entity_poly.type
_entity_poly.pdbx_seq_one_letter_code
_entity_poly.pdbx_strand_id
1 'polypeptide(L)'
;MEASITLKKVGKLIRDKTILAGLTFGIEKGTIVAIVGDHDAGKSTLLRLLAGLENPNYGSVFLHGLDTDKRRLETRQTVGYVPHDIDLDPWLTLEQNIHFDALLYGTHMENIQSRIHEYSQALAVGDFLYSMAGRVPQGIQKKGMIIRALAHDPTILIMDEPTAFMDAESRRLTWNLMREFHGDRTIVYSSQFLPEVEAANDRIMVIHDGSVLLDGSLDKLLESTLEYHQFAIEFEELTDELFDSLSVVTTVVNPTKMGNTFHFYGRSRKVFFEVLNACTGALMKDLSIEKLSLQDLLDSAFAQKGLDG
;
A
#
# COMPACT_ATOMS: atom_id res chain seq x y z
N MET A 1 -20.61 2.70 10.16
CA MET A 1 -19.71 1.61 10.60
C MET A 1 -18.80 2.15 11.70
N GLU A 2 -18.38 1.34 12.64
CA GLU A 2 -17.54 1.78 13.77
C GLU A 2 -16.09 1.85 13.31
N ALA A 3 -15.43 3.00 13.55
CA ALA A 3 -14.02 3.19 13.20
C ALA A 3 -13.13 2.49 14.22
N SER A 4 -12.23 1.59 13.76
CA SER A 4 -11.22 1.00 14.64
C SER A 4 -10.02 1.91 14.85
N ILE A 5 -9.72 2.79 13.90
CA ILE A 5 -8.65 3.79 14.01
C ILE A 5 -9.23 5.17 13.68
N THR A 6 -8.92 6.20 14.48
CA THR A 6 -9.32 7.58 14.21
C THR A 6 -8.18 8.55 14.51
N LEU A 7 -7.87 9.41 13.55
CA LEU A 7 -6.94 10.53 13.70
C LEU A 7 -7.70 11.84 13.75
N LYS A 8 -7.34 12.73 14.69
CA LYS A 8 -7.92 14.07 14.82
C LYS A 8 -6.80 15.11 14.80
N LYS A 9 -6.63 15.80 13.67
CA LYS A 9 -5.65 16.87 13.43
C LYS A 9 -4.22 16.46 13.83
N VAL A 10 -3.82 15.23 13.48
CA VAL A 10 -2.54 14.65 13.85
C VAL A 10 -1.41 15.28 13.05
N GLY A 11 -0.41 15.82 13.73
CA GLY A 11 0.81 16.30 13.11
C GLY A 11 2.05 15.80 13.83
N LYS A 12 3.12 15.63 13.06
CA LYS A 12 4.42 15.14 13.53
C LYS A 12 5.55 16.00 12.99
N LEU A 13 6.42 16.44 13.89
CA LEU A 13 7.66 17.12 13.57
C LEU A 13 8.85 16.25 13.96
N ILE A 14 9.89 16.25 13.14
CA ILE A 14 11.19 15.64 13.45
C ILE A 14 12.27 16.68 13.16
N ARG A 15 13.04 17.08 14.18
CA ARG A 15 14.07 18.13 14.07
C ARG A 15 13.55 19.39 13.35
N ASP A 16 12.41 19.90 13.80
CA ASP A 16 11.71 21.09 13.27
C ASP A 16 11.18 20.97 11.82
N LYS A 17 11.37 19.82 11.17
CA LYS A 17 10.75 19.52 9.88
C LYS A 17 9.39 18.91 10.11
N THR A 18 8.33 19.45 9.49
CA THR A 18 7.00 18.85 9.48
C THR A 18 7.04 17.60 8.60
N ILE A 19 6.72 16.45 9.21
CA ILE A 19 6.64 15.16 8.52
C ILE A 19 5.18 14.81 8.22
N LEU A 20 4.26 15.15 9.15
CA LEU A 20 2.83 14.97 8.95
C LEU A 20 2.09 16.24 9.36
N ALA A 21 1.14 16.69 8.53
CA ALA A 21 0.51 18.00 8.62
C ALA A 21 -1.01 17.90 8.87
N GLY A 22 -1.41 17.74 10.15
CA GLY A 22 -2.80 17.90 10.58
C GLY A 22 -3.76 16.82 10.06
N LEU A 23 -3.33 15.59 9.95
CA LEU A 23 -4.11 14.47 9.40
C LEU A 23 -5.41 14.22 10.19
N THR A 24 -6.53 14.10 9.48
CA THR A 24 -7.84 13.80 10.07
C THR A 24 -8.57 12.81 9.19
N PHE A 25 -8.69 11.56 9.65
CA PHE A 25 -9.43 10.50 8.99
C PHE A 25 -9.78 9.38 9.96
N GLY A 26 -10.69 8.48 9.55
CA GLY A 26 -10.99 7.23 10.24
C GLY A 26 -10.76 6.03 9.35
N ILE A 27 -10.44 4.88 9.95
CA ILE A 27 -10.35 3.58 9.29
C ILE A 27 -11.38 2.66 9.92
N GLU A 28 -12.24 2.09 9.10
CA GLU A 28 -13.32 1.22 9.53
C GLU A 28 -12.79 -0.14 10.00
N LYS A 29 -13.52 -0.76 10.94
CA LYS A 29 -13.19 -2.10 11.43
C LYS A 29 -13.27 -3.12 10.30
N GLY A 30 -12.29 -4.03 10.26
CA GLY A 30 -12.27 -5.16 9.33
C GLY A 30 -11.83 -4.82 7.91
N THR A 31 -11.38 -3.57 7.65
CA THR A 31 -10.92 -3.15 6.32
C THR A 31 -9.42 -3.34 6.13
N ILE A 32 -9.01 -3.55 4.88
CA ILE A 32 -7.60 -3.55 4.46
C ILE A 32 -7.31 -2.21 3.77
N VAL A 33 -6.39 -1.43 4.34
CA VAL A 33 -6.03 -0.09 3.87
C VAL A 33 -4.56 -0.05 3.46
N ALA A 34 -4.30 0.32 2.21
CA ALA A 34 -2.96 0.57 1.70
C ALA A 34 -2.59 2.05 1.86
N ILE A 35 -1.39 2.32 2.34
CA ILE A 35 -0.78 3.64 2.37
C ILE A 35 0.33 3.68 1.34
N VAL A 36 0.15 4.48 0.30
CA VAL A 36 1.11 4.67 -0.79
C VAL A 36 1.58 6.12 -0.86
N GLY A 37 2.67 6.38 -1.56
CA GLY A 37 3.22 7.73 -1.72
C GLY A 37 4.72 7.69 -1.92
N ASP A 38 5.33 8.83 -2.21
CA ASP A 38 6.75 8.99 -2.46
C ASP A 38 7.63 8.52 -1.31
N HIS A 39 8.91 8.34 -1.64
CA HIS A 39 9.91 8.17 -0.59
C HIS A 39 9.88 9.41 0.32
N ASP A 40 10.03 9.20 1.64
CA ASP A 40 9.97 10.25 2.66
C ASP A 40 8.65 11.02 2.79
N ALA A 41 7.55 10.59 2.16
CA ALA A 41 6.22 11.20 2.31
C ALA A 41 5.63 11.12 3.73
N GLY A 42 6.27 10.38 4.66
CA GLY A 42 5.83 10.23 6.04
C GLY A 42 5.08 8.93 6.35
N LYS A 43 5.02 7.96 5.41
CA LYS A 43 4.30 6.68 5.56
C LYS A 43 4.69 5.91 6.81
N SER A 44 5.98 5.61 7.00
CA SER A 44 6.49 4.88 8.18
C SER A 44 6.23 5.64 9.49
N THR A 45 6.32 6.97 9.46
CA THR A 45 5.99 7.81 10.62
C THR A 45 4.51 7.72 10.95
N LEU A 46 3.63 7.77 9.95
CA LEU A 46 2.20 7.57 10.12
C LEU A 46 1.91 6.19 10.71
N LEU A 47 2.48 5.11 10.15
CA LEU A 47 2.28 3.76 10.67
C LEU A 47 2.73 3.60 12.12
N ARG A 48 3.86 4.19 12.53
CA ARG A 48 4.33 4.18 13.93
C ARG A 48 3.39 4.95 14.87
N LEU A 49 2.81 6.07 14.42
CA LEU A 49 1.78 6.78 15.17
C LEU A 49 0.51 5.95 15.33
N LEU A 50 0.04 5.28 14.24
CA LEU A 50 -1.12 4.39 14.28
C LEU A 50 -0.88 3.19 15.22
N ALA A 51 0.35 2.66 15.26
CA ALA A 51 0.74 1.59 16.15
C ALA A 51 0.90 2.03 17.63
N GLY A 52 0.78 3.32 17.94
CA GLY A 52 1.04 3.85 19.28
C GLY A 52 2.51 3.73 19.72
N LEU A 53 3.43 3.53 18.78
CA LEU A 53 4.88 3.48 19.03
C LEU A 53 5.48 4.87 19.19
N GLU A 54 4.92 5.84 18.49
CA GLU A 54 5.26 7.25 18.59
C GLU A 54 4.05 8.08 19.01
N ASN A 55 4.29 9.25 19.60
CA ASN A 55 3.26 10.23 19.89
C ASN A 55 3.26 11.34 18.83
N PRO A 56 2.09 11.87 18.47
CA PRO A 56 2.01 13.06 17.64
C PRO A 56 2.53 14.30 18.43
N ASN A 57 3.00 15.34 17.74
CA ASN A 57 3.32 16.62 18.35
C ASN A 57 2.05 17.43 18.66
N TYR A 58 1.01 17.24 17.84
CA TYR A 58 -0.32 17.79 18.07
C TYR A 58 -1.39 16.89 17.48
N GLY A 59 -2.64 17.06 17.96
CA GLY A 59 -3.74 16.17 17.63
C GLY A 59 -3.73 14.90 18.47
N SER A 60 -4.57 13.91 18.09
CA SER A 60 -4.71 12.66 18.85
C SER A 60 -5.02 11.49 17.91
N VAL A 61 -4.49 10.32 18.27
CA VAL A 61 -4.77 9.03 17.61
C VAL A 61 -5.61 8.19 18.58
N PHE A 62 -6.67 7.56 18.06
CA PHE A 62 -7.55 6.69 18.82
C PHE A 62 -7.60 5.31 18.16
N LEU A 63 -7.47 4.26 18.97
CA LEU A 63 -7.68 2.86 18.59
C LEU A 63 -8.88 2.35 19.38
N HIS A 64 -9.89 1.83 18.68
CA HIS A 64 -11.16 1.42 19.30
C HIS A 64 -11.74 2.48 20.27
N GLY A 65 -11.60 3.76 19.90
CA GLY A 65 -12.04 4.88 20.73
C GLY A 65 -11.13 5.25 21.91
N LEU A 66 -10.07 4.49 22.17
CA LEU A 66 -9.08 4.75 23.23
C LEU A 66 -7.94 5.61 22.69
N ASP A 67 -7.62 6.70 23.38
CA ASP A 67 -6.51 7.59 23.06
C ASP A 67 -5.16 6.87 23.28
N THR A 68 -4.33 6.77 22.24
CA THR A 68 -3.07 6.00 22.25
C THR A 68 -2.04 6.58 23.22
N ASP A 69 -2.08 7.87 23.52
CA ASP A 69 -1.16 8.49 24.47
C ASP A 69 -1.58 8.25 25.92
N LYS A 70 -2.89 8.32 26.21
CA LYS A 70 -3.45 8.18 27.57
C LYS A 70 -3.62 6.73 28.00
N ARG A 71 -3.89 5.82 27.06
CA ARG A 71 -4.21 4.40 27.31
C ARG A 71 -3.24 3.48 26.59
N ARG A 72 -1.95 3.76 26.68
CA ARG A 72 -0.87 3.11 25.93
C ARG A 72 -0.85 1.58 26.02
N LEU A 73 -0.95 1.04 27.21
CA LEU A 73 -0.88 -0.41 27.41
C LEU A 73 -2.07 -1.11 26.76
N GLU A 74 -3.26 -0.56 26.94
CA GLU A 74 -4.49 -1.14 26.41
C GLU A 74 -4.54 -1.08 24.89
N THR A 75 -4.14 0.06 24.31
CA THR A 75 -4.12 0.23 22.85
C THR A 75 -3.06 -0.65 22.20
N ARG A 76 -1.87 -0.78 22.79
CA ARG A 76 -0.82 -1.65 22.26
C ARG A 76 -1.18 -3.12 22.25
N GLN A 77 -1.94 -3.59 23.23
CA GLN A 77 -2.43 -4.98 23.26
C GLN A 77 -3.33 -5.33 22.07
N THR A 78 -3.94 -4.33 21.43
CA THR A 78 -4.81 -4.55 20.27
C THR A 78 -4.09 -4.48 18.93
N VAL A 79 -2.79 -4.14 18.91
CA VAL A 79 -2.02 -3.86 17.69
C VAL A 79 -0.87 -4.85 17.51
N GLY A 80 -0.82 -5.48 16.34
CA GLY A 80 0.38 -6.13 15.83
C GLY A 80 1.12 -5.16 14.90
N TYR A 81 2.43 -5.03 15.06
CA TYR A 81 3.26 -4.15 14.23
C TYR A 81 4.40 -4.89 13.55
N VAL A 82 4.54 -4.68 12.24
CA VAL A 82 5.65 -5.19 11.44
C VAL A 82 6.43 -4.00 10.88
N PRO A 83 7.62 -3.70 11.40
CA PRO A 83 8.46 -2.61 10.89
C PRO A 83 9.04 -2.92 9.50
N HIS A 84 9.54 -1.89 8.82
CA HIS A 84 10.22 -2.03 7.53
C HIS A 84 11.50 -2.86 7.66
N ASP A 85 12.37 -2.50 8.59
CA ASP A 85 13.62 -3.20 8.83
C ASP A 85 13.43 -4.51 9.61
N ILE A 86 14.34 -5.45 9.42
CA ILE A 86 14.36 -6.70 10.19
C ILE A 86 14.79 -6.36 11.63
N ASP A 87 13.92 -6.63 12.59
CA ASP A 87 14.11 -6.37 14.02
C ASP A 87 14.02 -7.63 14.91
N LEU A 88 14.30 -8.79 14.32
CA LEU A 88 14.44 -10.05 15.07
C LEU A 88 15.80 -10.10 15.74
N ASP A 89 15.85 -10.69 16.95
CA ASP A 89 17.13 -11.02 17.58
C ASP A 89 17.82 -12.11 16.75
N PRO A 90 19.00 -11.85 16.16
CA PRO A 90 19.67 -12.77 15.25
C PRO A 90 20.20 -14.03 15.95
N TRP A 91 20.35 -14.01 17.28
CA TRP A 91 20.85 -15.12 18.10
C TRP A 91 19.76 -16.05 18.63
N LEU A 92 18.50 -15.62 18.54
CA LEU A 92 17.34 -16.45 18.85
C LEU A 92 16.84 -17.16 17.57
N THR A 93 16.16 -18.29 17.74
CA THR A 93 15.42 -18.90 16.62
C THR A 93 14.22 -18.06 16.23
N LEU A 94 13.63 -18.30 15.06
CA LEU A 94 12.39 -17.63 14.69
C LEU A 94 11.28 -17.89 15.72
N GLU A 95 11.13 -19.15 16.13
CA GLU A 95 10.14 -19.53 17.14
C GLU A 95 10.37 -18.81 18.48
N GLN A 96 11.64 -18.73 18.95
CA GLN A 96 11.98 -18.02 20.19
C GLN A 96 11.66 -16.52 20.11
N ASN A 97 11.95 -15.87 18.97
CA ASN A 97 11.57 -14.47 18.74
C ASN A 97 10.06 -14.27 18.86
N ILE A 98 9.27 -15.16 18.26
CA ILE A 98 7.80 -15.09 18.29
C ILE A 98 7.27 -15.32 19.70
N HIS A 99 7.74 -16.36 20.39
CA HIS A 99 7.33 -16.67 21.76
C HIS A 99 7.63 -15.53 22.72
N PHE A 100 8.86 -15.01 22.67
CA PHE A 100 9.30 -13.93 23.56
C PHE A 100 8.37 -12.70 23.45
N ASP A 101 8.10 -12.26 22.23
CA ASP A 101 7.25 -11.10 22.00
C ASP A 101 5.80 -11.35 22.46
N ALA A 102 5.20 -12.46 22.07
CA ALA A 102 3.81 -12.79 22.42
C ALA A 102 3.59 -12.95 23.96
N LEU A 103 4.60 -13.43 24.69
CA LEU A 103 4.55 -13.50 26.15
C LEU A 103 4.53 -12.13 26.80
N LEU A 104 5.17 -11.09 26.20
CA LEU A 104 5.11 -9.72 26.73
C LEU A 104 3.69 -9.12 26.64
N TYR A 105 2.85 -9.63 25.73
CA TYR A 105 1.44 -9.27 25.62
C TYR A 105 0.54 -10.10 26.56
N GLY A 106 1.11 -11.00 27.38
CA GLY A 106 0.35 -11.84 28.33
C GLY A 106 -0.40 -13.01 27.67
N THR A 107 -0.03 -13.39 26.46
CA THR A 107 -0.66 -14.51 25.74
C THR A 107 -0.25 -15.86 26.35
N HIS A 108 -1.22 -16.75 26.54
CA HIS A 108 -0.94 -18.10 27.05
C HIS A 108 -0.13 -18.94 26.04
N MET A 109 0.81 -19.73 26.54
CA MET A 109 1.75 -20.53 25.75
C MET A 109 1.05 -21.43 24.72
N GLU A 110 -0.03 -22.10 25.10
CA GLU A 110 -0.79 -22.99 24.21
C GLU A 110 -1.35 -22.25 22.99
N ASN A 111 -1.86 -21.03 23.20
CA ASN A 111 -2.38 -20.19 22.13
C ASN A 111 -1.26 -19.71 21.20
N ILE A 112 -0.08 -19.38 21.76
CA ILE A 112 1.08 -18.98 20.98
C ILE A 112 1.52 -20.13 20.07
N GLN A 113 1.67 -21.33 20.62
CA GLN A 113 2.08 -22.52 19.86
C GLN A 113 1.11 -22.86 18.74
N SER A 114 -0.21 -22.81 19.02
CA SER A 114 -1.24 -23.05 18.02
C SER A 114 -1.11 -22.06 16.84
N ARG A 115 -0.96 -20.75 17.12
CA ARG A 115 -0.83 -19.70 16.10
C ARG A 115 0.49 -19.79 15.33
N ILE A 116 1.61 -20.10 16.01
CA ILE A 116 2.88 -20.35 15.33
C ILE A 116 2.73 -21.49 14.33
N HIS A 117 2.10 -22.59 14.74
CA HIS A 117 1.88 -23.74 13.88
C HIS A 117 1.02 -23.34 12.65
N GLU A 118 -0.13 -22.73 12.87
CA GLU A 118 -1.07 -22.28 11.84
C GLU A 118 -0.39 -21.32 10.83
N TYR A 119 0.19 -20.23 11.32
CA TYR A 119 0.75 -19.20 10.43
C TYR A 119 2.08 -19.62 9.79
N SER A 120 2.85 -20.50 10.44
CA SER A 120 4.06 -21.04 9.81
C SER A 120 3.76 -21.96 8.63
N GLN A 121 2.64 -22.69 8.67
CA GLN A 121 2.15 -23.46 7.53
C GLN A 121 1.63 -22.52 6.42
N ALA A 122 0.79 -21.55 6.76
CA ALA A 122 0.23 -20.60 5.79
C ALA A 122 1.33 -19.81 5.03
N LEU A 123 2.40 -19.43 5.73
CA LEU A 123 3.51 -18.67 5.16
C LEU A 123 4.69 -19.54 4.68
N ALA A 124 4.58 -20.86 4.77
CA ALA A 124 5.62 -21.82 4.37
C ALA A 124 7.00 -21.52 5.03
N VAL A 125 7.02 -21.33 6.36
CA VAL A 125 8.26 -21.08 7.13
C VAL A 125 8.55 -22.18 8.16
N GLY A 126 7.77 -23.25 8.18
CA GLY A 126 7.89 -24.33 9.17
C GLY A 126 9.30 -24.89 9.33
N ASP A 127 10.00 -25.12 8.21
CA ASP A 127 11.36 -25.66 8.19
C ASP A 127 12.41 -24.73 8.82
N PHE A 128 12.09 -23.44 8.94
CA PHE A 128 12.99 -22.42 9.47
C PHE A 128 12.71 -22.02 10.92
N LEU A 129 11.62 -22.49 11.52
CA LEU A 129 11.21 -22.08 12.88
C LEU A 129 12.31 -22.26 13.92
N TYR A 130 13.04 -23.37 13.84
CA TYR A 130 14.13 -23.71 14.79
C TYR A 130 15.50 -23.22 14.34
N SER A 131 15.58 -22.48 13.24
CA SER A 131 16.81 -21.85 12.76
C SER A 131 17.00 -20.48 13.41
N MET A 132 18.25 -20.11 13.71
CA MET A 132 18.58 -18.77 14.20
C MET A 132 18.14 -17.71 13.18
N ALA A 133 17.47 -16.67 13.64
CA ALA A 133 16.93 -15.64 12.78
C ALA A 133 18.00 -14.98 11.89
N GLY A 134 19.20 -14.73 12.43
CA GLY A 134 20.32 -14.15 11.67
C GLY A 134 20.92 -15.06 10.60
N ARG A 135 20.48 -16.32 10.49
CA ARG A 135 20.98 -17.30 9.51
C ARG A 135 19.98 -17.64 8.40
N VAL A 136 18.75 -17.14 8.49
CA VAL A 136 17.73 -17.40 7.48
C VAL A 136 17.60 -16.22 6.51
N PRO A 137 17.14 -16.45 5.26
CA PRO A 137 16.95 -15.39 4.28
C PRO A 137 16.02 -14.27 4.81
N GLN A 138 16.25 -13.03 4.38
CA GLN A 138 15.47 -11.87 4.85
C GLN A 138 13.97 -12.01 4.60
N GLY A 139 13.55 -12.60 3.46
CA GLY A 139 12.14 -12.87 3.19
C GLY A 139 11.50 -13.82 4.21
N ILE A 140 12.27 -14.83 4.70
CA ILE A 140 11.83 -15.72 5.79
C ILE A 140 11.78 -14.97 7.13
N GLN A 141 12.80 -14.13 7.41
CA GLN A 141 12.79 -13.26 8.60
C GLN A 141 11.54 -12.35 8.60
N LYS A 142 11.22 -11.74 7.47
CA LYS A 142 10.03 -10.87 7.32
C LYS A 142 8.73 -11.63 7.58
N LYS A 143 8.59 -12.87 7.07
CA LYS A 143 7.46 -13.75 7.39
C LYS A 143 7.42 -14.09 8.89
N GLY A 144 8.57 -14.35 9.52
CA GLY A 144 8.68 -14.55 10.96
C GLY A 144 8.19 -13.34 11.77
N MET A 145 8.50 -12.12 11.32
CA MET A 145 8.00 -10.88 11.93
C MET A 145 6.47 -10.75 11.81
N ILE A 146 5.90 -11.16 10.68
CA ILE A 146 4.44 -11.18 10.50
C ILE A 146 3.80 -12.16 11.49
N ILE A 147 4.35 -13.37 11.64
CA ILE A 147 3.87 -14.36 12.63
C ILE A 147 3.99 -13.78 14.03
N ARG A 148 5.13 -13.16 14.36
CA ARG A 148 5.37 -12.50 15.66
C ARG A 148 4.29 -11.46 15.97
N ALA A 149 3.98 -10.58 14.99
CA ALA A 149 2.95 -9.56 15.13
C ALA A 149 1.53 -10.13 15.28
N LEU A 150 1.27 -11.34 14.79
CA LEU A 150 -0.02 -12.03 14.88
C LEU A 150 -0.16 -12.92 16.12
N ALA A 151 0.94 -13.31 16.77
CA ALA A 151 0.95 -14.33 17.79
C ALA A 151 0.15 -13.98 19.06
N HIS A 152 0.02 -12.69 19.39
CA HIS A 152 -0.79 -12.21 20.53
C HIS A 152 -2.25 -11.91 20.19
N ASP A 153 -2.71 -12.20 18.94
CA ASP A 153 -4.10 -12.04 18.47
C ASP A 153 -4.59 -10.59 18.38
N PRO A 154 -3.86 -9.73 17.69
CA PRO A 154 -4.26 -8.34 17.57
C PRO A 154 -5.52 -8.18 16.71
N THR A 155 -6.35 -7.18 17.03
CA THR A 155 -7.50 -6.77 16.21
C THR A 155 -7.12 -5.79 15.11
N ILE A 156 -5.96 -5.15 15.24
CA ILE A 156 -5.38 -4.22 14.26
C ILE A 156 -3.98 -4.70 13.90
N LEU A 157 -3.69 -4.85 12.61
CA LEU A 157 -2.37 -5.18 12.10
C LEU A 157 -1.82 -4.02 11.29
N ILE A 158 -0.68 -3.49 11.71
CA ILE A 158 -0.01 -2.37 11.04
C ILE A 158 1.34 -2.85 10.51
N MET A 159 1.59 -2.68 9.21
CA MET A 159 2.76 -3.24 8.56
C MET A 159 3.45 -2.21 7.66
N ASP A 160 4.75 -2.08 7.82
CA ASP A 160 5.58 -1.22 6.97
C ASP A 160 6.35 -2.07 5.97
N GLU A 161 5.97 -1.98 4.67
CA GLU A 161 6.51 -2.79 3.56
C GLU A 161 6.54 -4.30 3.90
N PRO A 162 5.38 -4.94 4.18
CA PRO A 162 5.34 -6.30 4.71
C PRO A 162 5.92 -7.37 3.78
N THR A 163 5.94 -7.12 2.49
CA THR A 163 6.42 -8.05 1.46
C THR A 163 7.81 -7.71 0.93
N ALA A 164 8.50 -6.74 1.55
CA ALA A 164 9.89 -6.45 1.24
C ALA A 164 10.77 -7.71 1.39
N PHE A 165 11.75 -7.87 0.51
CA PHE A 165 12.67 -9.02 0.44
C PHE A 165 12.02 -10.36 0.07
N MET A 166 10.74 -10.41 -0.30
CA MET A 166 10.03 -11.62 -0.66
C MET A 166 10.03 -11.83 -2.18
N ASP A 167 10.13 -13.10 -2.60
CA ASP A 167 9.83 -13.52 -3.96
C ASP A 167 8.30 -13.50 -4.24
N ALA A 168 7.91 -13.74 -5.48
CA ALA A 168 6.51 -13.67 -5.90
C ALA A 168 5.62 -14.68 -5.15
N GLU A 169 6.11 -15.90 -4.89
CA GLU A 169 5.36 -16.92 -4.17
C GLU A 169 5.18 -16.54 -2.69
N SER A 170 6.23 -16.04 -2.04
CA SER A 170 6.16 -15.57 -0.66
C SER A 170 5.19 -14.40 -0.50
N ARG A 171 5.18 -13.45 -1.46
CA ARG A 171 4.17 -12.36 -1.48
C ARG A 171 2.77 -12.90 -1.60
N ARG A 172 2.54 -13.85 -2.53
CA ARG A 172 1.23 -14.47 -2.73
C ARG A 172 0.72 -15.13 -1.46
N LEU A 173 1.55 -15.92 -0.77
CA LEU A 173 1.19 -16.58 0.49
C LEU A 173 0.87 -15.55 1.58
N THR A 174 1.67 -14.49 1.70
CA THR A 174 1.43 -13.42 2.67
C THR A 174 0.08 -12.74 2.42
N TRP A 175 -0.23 -12.37 1.18
CA TRP A 175 -1.51 -11.73 0.87
C TRP A 175 -2.70 -12.67 0.98
N ASN A 176 -2.54 -13.97 0.72
CA ASN A 176 -3.60 -14.94 0.98
C ASN A 176 -3.96 -14.96 2.46
N LEU A 177 -2.96 -15.05 3.36
CA LEU A 177 -3.20 -14.98 4.81
C LEU A 177 -3.86 -13.66 5.24
N MET A 178 -3.41 -12.51 4.68
CA MET A 178 -4.02 -11.21 5.02
C MET A 178 -5.50 -11.14 4.60
N ARG A 179 -5.86 -11.70 3.45
CA ARG A 179 -7.26 -11.75 2.98
C ARG A 179 -8.16 -12.61 3.86
N GLU A 180 -7.63 -13.65 4.49
CA GLU A 180 -8.39 -14.47 5.45
C GLU A 180 -8.83 -13.66 6.69
N PHE A 181 -8.10 -12.59 7.02
CA PHE A 181 -8.44 -11.68 8.13
C PHE A 181 -9.42 -10.56 7.75
N HIS A 182 -9.77 -10.43 6.46
CA HIS A 182 -10.71 -9.40 6.02
C HIS A 182 -12.08 -9.55 6.71
N GLY A 183 -12.60 -8.44 7.22
CA GLY A 183 -13.83 -8.41 8.01
C GLY A 183 -13.61 -8.59 9.51
N ASP A 184 -12.62 -9.38 9.92
CA ASP A 184 -12.34 -9.65 11.33
C ASP A 184 -11.30 -8.69 11.92
N ARG A 185 -10.20 -8.45 11.19
CA ARG A 185 -9.10 -7.58 11.60
C ARG A 185 -8.99 -6.37 10.68
N THR A 186 -8.59 -5.25 11.26
CA THR A 186 -8.24 -4.06 10.48
C THR A 186 -6.77 -4.13 10.12
N ILE A 187 -6.45 -4.05 8.84
CA ILE A 187 -5.08 -4.12 8.34
C ILE A 187 -4.73 -2.78 7.69
N VAL A 188 -3.61 -2.18 8.13
CA VAL A 188 -3.07 -0.96 7.52
C VAL A 188 -1.62 -1.24 7.15
N TYR A 189 -1.26 -1.04 5.90
CA TYR A 189 0.09 -1.29 5.46
C TYR A 189 0.61 -0.24 4.48
N SER A 190 1.93 -0.05 4.44
CA SER A 190 2.58 0.68 3.36
C SER A 190 3.07 -0.29 2.29
N SER A 191 3.11 0.14 1.04
CA SER A 191 3.80 -0.56 -0.02
C SER A 191 4.29 0.40 -1.10
N GLN A 192 5.44 0.04 -1.71
CA GLN A 192 5.95 0.62 -2.94
C GLN A 192 5.67 -0.30 -4.15
N PHE A 193 5.23 -1.53 -3.91
CA PHE A 193 4.90 -2.49 -4.96
C PHE A 193 3.41 -2.37 -5.34
N LEU A 194 3.12 -1.48 -6.28
CA LEU A 194 1.76 -1.12 -6.68
C LEU A 194 0.88 -2.30 -7.14
N PRO A 195 1.38 -3.34 -7.83
CA PRO A 195 0.55 -4.49 -8.19
C PRO A 195 -0.13 -5.20 -7.01
N GLU A 196 0.52 -5.24 -5.83
CA GLU A 196 -0.14 -5.81 -4.64
C GLU A 196 -1.19 -4.87 -4.06
N VAL A 197 -0.96 -3.55 -4.18
CA VAL A 197 -1.92 -2.54 -3.76
C VAL A 197 -3.18 -2.59 -4.63
N GLU A 198 -3.06 -2.78 -5.94
CA GLU A 198 -4.20 -2.92 -6.85
C GLU A 198 -5.05 -4.18 -6.57
N ALA A 199 -4.41 -5.25 -6.07
CA ALA A 199 -5.04 -6.57 -5.97
C ALA A 199 -5.80 -6.82 -4.65
N ALA A 200 -5.56 -6.07 -3.57
CA ALA A 200 -5.89 -6.58 -2.22
C ALA A 200 -6.50 -5.58 -1.23
N ASN A 201 -7.08 -4.45 -1.68
CA ASN A 201 -7.51 -3.41 -0.74
C ASN A 201 -8.95 -2.97 -0.90
N ASP A 202 -9.54 -2.57 0.24
CA ASP A 202 -10.81 -1.86 0.29
C ASP A 202 -10.61 -0.36 0.07
N ARG A 203 -9.43 0.15 0.50
CA ARG A 203 -9.14 1.58 0.49
C ARG A 203 -7.65 1.83 0.28
N ILE A 204 -7.35 2.82 -0.54
CA ILE A 204 -6.00 3.30 -0.82
C ILE A 204 -5.93 4.76 -0.34
N MET A 205 -4.90 5.07 0.44
CA MET A 205 -4.58 6.42 0.89
C MET A 205 -3.23 6.83 0.30
N VAL A 206 -3.22 7.88 -0.50
CA VAL A 206 -1.99 8.45 -1.06
C VAL A 206 -1.50 9.56 -0.15
N ILE A 207 -0.29 9.41 0.38
CA ILE A 207 0.37 10.41 1.21
C ILE A 207 1.42 11.14 0.37
N HIS A 208 1.36 12.46 0.39
CA HIS A 208 2.32 13.33 -0.26
C HIS A 208 2.62 14.53 0.65
N ASP A 209 3.89 14.84 0.86
CA ASP A 209 4.35 15.94 1.75
C ASP A 209 3.62 15.98 3.10
N GLY A 210 3.50 14.82 3.73
CA GLY A 210 2.88 14.67 5.04
C GLY A 210 1.36 14.89 5.09
N SER A 211 0.69 15.00 3.95
CA SER A 211 -0.76 15.19 3.82
C SER A 211 -1.40 14.05 3.06
N VAL A 212 -2.69 13.78 3.29
CA VAL A 212 -3.46 12.86 2.45
C VAL A 212 -3.81 13.58 1.15
N LEU A 213 -3.30 13.08 0.04
CA LEU A 213 -3.56 13.61 -1.31
C LEU A 213 -4.81 12.97 -1.92
N LEU A 214 -4.93 11.64 -1.84
CA LEU A 214 -6.06 10.87 -2.36
C LEU A 214 -6.49 9.84 -1.30
N ASP A 215 -7.79 9.53 -1.28
CA ASP A 215 -8.38 8.62 -0.30
C ASP A 215 -9.66 7.97 -0.83
N GLY A 216 -9.65 6.68 -1.09
CA GLY A 216 -10.80 5.95 -1.60
C GLY A 216 -10.50 4.53 -2.05
N SER A 217 -11.49 3.84 -2.60
CA SER A 217 -11.26 2.57 -3.32
C SER A 217 -10.59 2.84 -4.66
N LEU A 218 -9.84 1.88 -5.20
CA LEU A 218 -9.12 2.01 -6.47
C LEU A 218 -10.04 2.53 -7.59
N ASP A 219 -11.23 1.93 -7.76
CA ASP A 219 -12.18 2.33 -8.79
C ASP A 219 -12.60 3.81 -8.65
N LYS A 220 -12.94 4.24 -7.43
CA LYS A 220 -13.32 5.64 -7.16
C LYS A 220 -12.18 6.61 -7.41
N LEU A 221 -10.95 6.22 -7.05
CA LEU A 221 -9.76 7.05 -7.28
C LEU A 221 -9.46 7.18 -8.77
N LEU A 222 -9.54 6.09 -9.52
CA LEU A 222 -9.39 6.10 -10.97
C LEU A 222 -10.47 6.94 -11.65
N GLU A 223 -11.74 6.80 -11.25
CA GLU A 223 -12.86 7.58 -11.79
C GLU A 223 -12.76 9.09 -11.49
N SER A 224 -12.28 9.46 -10.28
CA SER A 224 -12.25 10.85 -9.83
C SER A 224 -11.04 11.64 -10.28
N THR A 225 -9.90 10.96 -10.46
CA THR A 225 -8.61 11.62 -10.74
C THR A 225 -8.30 11.65 -12.22
N LEU A 226 -8.77 10.65 -12.96
CA LEU A 226 -8.52 10.51 -14.38
C LEU A 226 -9.79 10.85 -15.16
N GLU A 227 -9.93 12.13 -15.52
CA GLU A 227 -10.88 12.55 -16.57
C GLU A 227 -10.54 11.91 -17.93
N TYR A 228 -9.46 11.11 -18.00
CA TYR A 228 -8.89 10.58 -19.22
C TYR A 228 -8.82 9.07 -19.23
N HIS A 229 -9.13 8.46 -20.34
CA HIS A 229 -8.84 7.06 -20.66
C HIS A 229 -7.52 7.00 -21.42
N GLN A 230 -6.72 5.97 -21.16
CA GLN A 230 -5.52 5.69 -21.93
C GLN A 230 -5.89 4.82 -23.14
N PHE A 231 -5.43 5.23 -24.30
CA PHE A 231 -5.63 4.54 -25.56
C PHE A 231 -4.28 4.20 -26.16
N ALA A 232 -4.20 3.03 -26.78
CA ALA A 232 -3.04 2.66 -27.58
C ALA A 232 -3.50 2.11 -28.94
N ILE A 233 -2.85 2.61 -30.00
CA ILE A 233 -3.09 2.16 -31.38
C ILE A 233 -1.75 1.65 -31.94
N GLU A 234 -1.67 0.36 -32.25
CA GLU A 234 -0.51 -0.22 -32.93
C GLU A 234 -0.70 -0.16 -34.44
N PHE A 235 0.28 0.43 -35.13
CA PHE A 235 0.32 0.53 -36.59
C PHE A 235 1.29 -0.51 -37.19
N GLU A 236 1.15 -0.83 -38.45
CA GLU A 236 2.20 -1.57 -39.19
C GLU A 236 3.49 -0.73 -39.24
N GLU A 237 3.34 0.57 -39.50
CA GLU A 237 4.41 1.55 -39.46
C GLU A 237 3.85 2.89 -38.93
N LEU A 238 4.40 3.40 -37.85
CA LEU A 238 4.09 4.71 -37.31
C LEU A 238 5.18 5.69 -37.71
N THR A 239 4.96 6.36 -38.82
CA THR A 239 5.90 7.41 -39.30
C THR A 239 5.82 8.64 -38.39
N ASP A 240 6.87 9.48 -38.39
CA ASP A 240 6.86 10.72 -37.59
C ASP A 240 5.81 11.69 -38.10
N GLU A 241 5.54 11.74 -39.42
CA GLU A 241 4.46 12.56 -40.00
C GLU A 241 3.07 12.12 -39.51
N LEU A 242 2.82 10.80 -39.40
CA LEU A 242 1.58 10.26 -38.87
C LEU A 242 1.46 10.57 -37.38
N PHE A 243 2.54 10.38 -36.61
CA PHE A 243 2.57 10.71 -35.19
C PHE A 243 2.24 12.19 -34.95
N ASP A 244 2.87 13.10 -35.68
CA ASP A 244 2.63 14.54 -35.58
C ASP A 244 1.18 14.88 -35.93
N SER A 245 0.63 14.29 -36.98
CA SER A 245 -0.76 14.54 -37.41
C SER A 245 -1.78 14.07 -36.35
N LEU A 246 -1.52 12.95 -35.69
CA LEU A 246 -2.38 12.42 -34.61
C LEU A 246 -2.22 13.23 -33.30
N SER A 247 -1.03 13.73 -33.05
CA SER A 247 -0.73 14.52 -31.85
C SER A 247 -1.42 15.90 -31.85
N VAL A 248 -1.77 16.43 -33.02
CA VAL A 248 -2.46 17.73 -33.19
C VAL A 248 -3.98 17.61 -33.01
N VAL A 249 -4.53 16.38 -32.91
CA VAL A 249 -5.97 16.22 -32.59
C VAL A 249 -6.26 16.85 -31.23
N THR A 250 -7.10 17.88 -31.21
CA THR A 250 -7.32 18.80 -30.06
C THR A 250 -7.78 18.11 -28.77
N THR A 251 -8.25 16.89 -28.86
CA THR A 251 -8.76 16.09 -27.74
C THR A 251 -7.75 15.08 -27.21
N VAL A 252 -6.60 14.93 -27.88
CA VAL A 252 -5.48 14.06 -27.48
C VAL A 252 -4.63 14.79 -26.45
N VAL A 253 -4.31 14.09 -25.37
CA VAL A 253 -3.46 14.59 -24.27
C VAL A 253 -2.27 13.66 -24.11
N ASN A 254 -1.09 14.24 -23.89
CA ASN A 254 0.17 13.54 -23.68
C ASN A 254 0.46 12.43 -24.73
N PRO A 255 0.47 12.75 -26.05
CA PRO A 255 0.77 11.74 -27.05
C PRO A 255 2.21 11.25 -26.90
N THR A 256 2.41 9.92 -26.93
CA THR A 256 3.72 9.31 -26.89
C THR A 256 3.84 8.21 -27.96
N LYS A 257 5.06 8.06 -28.51
CA LYS A 257 5.39 7.03 -29.51
C LYS A 257 6.29 6.00 -28.86
N MET A 258 5.85 4.73 -28.86
CA MET A 258 6.65 3.59 -28.42
C MET A 258 6.74 2.56 -29.57
N GLY A 259 7.84 2.60 -30.31
CA GLY A 259 7.96 1.80 -31.54
C GLY A 259 6.89 2.19 -32.55
N ASN A 260 6.03 1.25 -32.92
CA ASN A 260 4.91 1.46 -33.83
C ASN A 260 3.57 1.73 -33.12
N THR A 261 3.58 1.97 -31.80
CA THR A 261 2.37 2.20 -31.02
C THR A 261 2.24 3.69 -30.66
N PHE A 262 1.07 4.24 -30.92
CA PHE A 262 0.65 5.58 -30.53
C PHE A 262 -0.16 5.49 -29.24
N HIS A 263 0.39 5.99 -28.13
CA HIS A 263 -0.28 6.09 -26.84
C HIS A 263 -0.78 7.52 -26.64
N PHE A 264 -1.99 7.66 -26.10
CA PHE A 264 -2.54 8.96 -25.78
C PHE A 264 -3.65 8.87 -24.72
N TYR A 265 -3.95 10.00 -24.09
CA TYR A 265 -5.04 10.12 -23.15
C TYR A 265 -6.19 10.94 -23.77
N GLY A 266 -7.42 10.60 -23.44
CA GLY A 266 -8.60 11.34 -23.90
C GLY A 266 -9.74 11.32 -22.89
N ARG A 267 -10.46 12.44 -22.72
CA ARG A 267 -11.54 12.62 -21.74
C ARG A 267 -12.77 11.73 -21.95
N SER A 268 -12.90 11.13 -23.09
CA SER A 268 -14.01 10.24 -23.39
C SER A 268 -13.69 9.28 -24.52
N ARG A 269 -14.45 8.21 -24.64
CA ARG A 269 -14.35 7.30 -25.78
C ARG A 269 -14.57 7.98 -27.15
N LYS A 270 -15.14 9.20 -27.17
CA LYS A 270 -15.28 9.97 -28.42
C LYS A 270 -13.93 10.37 -29.00
N VAL A 271 -12.97 10.69 -28.14
CA VAL A 271 -11.59 11.03 -28.56
C VAL A 271 -10.97 9.90 -29.36
N PHE A 272 -11.21 8.67 -28.95
CA PHE A 272 -10.76 7.49 -29.68
C PHE A 272 -11.28 7.46 -31.11
N PHE A 273 -12.57 7.75 -31.33
CA PHE A 273 -13.15 7.82 -32.67
C PHE A 273 -12.60 8.99 -33.49
N GLU A 274 -12.30 10.13 -32.85
CA GLU A 274 -11.69 11.28 -33.53
C GLU A 274 -10.27 10.93 -34.03
N VAL A 275 -9.47 10.26 -33.20
CA VAL A 275 -8.14 9.77 -33.58
C VAL A 275 -8.25 8.71 -34.68
N LEU A 276 -9.18 7.74 -34.56
CA LEU A 276 -9.42 6.75 -35.62
C LEU A 276 -9.78 7.41 -36.96
N ASN A 277 -10.59 8.44 -36.96
CA ASN A 277 -10.93 9.17 -38.19
C ASN A 277 -9.74 9.93 -38.76
N ALA A 278 -8.77 10.35 -37.92
CA ALA A 278 -7.54 10.99 -38.36
C ALA A 278 -6.52 9.98 -38.91
N CYS A 279 -6.66 8.70 -38.61
CA CYS A 279 -5.79 7.60 -39.10
C CYS A 279 -6.12 7.18 -40.54
N THR A 280 -6.80 8.02 -41.35
CA THR A 280 -7.18 7.69 -42.73
C THR A 280 -5.99 7.27 -43.59
N GLY A 281 -5.95 6.00 -44.02
CA GLY A 281 -4.92 5.45 -44.88
C GLY A 281 -3.77 4.74 -44.16
N ALA A 282 -3.70 4.79 -42.83
CA ALA A 282 -2.72 4.04 -42.07
C ALA A 282 -3.22 2.62 -41.77
N LEU A 283 -2.35 1.62 -41.91
CA LEU A 283 -2.66 0.23 -41.57
C LEU A 283 -2.48 0.02 -40.06
N MET A 284 -3.58 -0.16 -39.34
CA MET A 284 -3.62 -0.44 -37.93
C MET A 284 -3.58 -1.96 -37.71
N LYS A 285 -2.75 -2.42 -36.77
CA LYS A 285 -2.64 -3.83 -36.37
C LYS A 285 -3.53 -4.16 -35.19
N ASP A 286 -3.50 -3.31 -34.16
CA ASP A 286 -4.23 -3.55 -32.93
C ASP A 286 -4.73 -2.25 -32.32
N LEU A 287 -5.77 -2.38 -31.51
CA LEU A 287 -6.43 -1.28 -30.81
C LEU A 287 -6.70 -1.72 -29.38
N SER A 288 -6.13 -1.02 -28.42
CA SER A 288 -6.39 -1.28 -27.02
C SER A 288 -6.83 -0.02 -26.27
N ILE A 289 -7.77 -0.24 -25.35
CA ILE A 289 -8.08 0.73 -24.30
C ILE A 289 -7.41 0.17 -23.06
N GLU A 290 -6.33 0.79 -22.65
CA GLU A 290 -5.60 0.35 -21.48
C GLU A 290 -6.36 0.77 -20.23
N LYS A 291 -6.51 -0.16 -19.30
CA LYS A 291 -6.99 0.19 -17.97
C LYS A 291 -5.92 1.03 -17.30
N LEU A 292 -6.32 2.19 -16.83
CA LEU A 292 -5.47 3.04 -16.02
C LEU A 292 -5.02 2.27 -14.77
N SER A 293 -3.74 2.30 -14.51
CA SER A 293 -3.10 1.68 -13.35
C SER A 293 -3.04 2.67 -12.17
N LEU A 294 -2.78 2.15 -10.99
CA LEU A 294 -2.49 2.99 -9.83
C LEU A 294 -1.25 3.87 -10.06
N GLN A 295 -0.27 3.41 -10.86
CA GLN A 295 0.89 4.20 -11.25
C GLN A 295 0.50 5.45 -12.03
N ASP A 296 -0.36 5.32 -13.05
CA ASP A 296 -0.84 6.46 -13.85
C ASP A 296 -1.58 7.49 -13.00
N LEU A 297 -2.34 6.98 -12.03
CA LEU A 297 -3.05 7.82 -11.06
C LEU A 297 -2.08 8.61 -10.19
N LEU A 298 -1.04 7.97 -9.66
CA LEU A 298 -0.03 8.62 -8.82
C LEU A 298 0.74 9.67 -9.63
N ASP A 299 1.19 9.33 -10.83
CA ASP A 299 1.94 10.24 -11.71
C ASP A 299 1.10 11.49 -12.05
N SER A 300 -0.20 11.31 -12.34
CA SER A 300 -1.12 12.41 -12.59
C SER A 300 -1.34 13.28 -11.34
N ALA A 301 -1.56 12.66 -10.18
CA ALA A 301 -1.84 13.38 -8.93
C ALA A 301 -0.62 14.19 -8.45
N PHE A 302 0.59 13.66 -8.60
CA PHE A 302 1.83 14.36 -8.24
C PHE A 302 2.16 15.48 -9.21
N ALA A 303 1.93 15.29 -10.53
CA ALA A 303 2.13 16.33 -11.53
C ALA A 303 1.20 17.55 -11.31
N GLN A 304 -0.05 17.33 -10.93
CA GLN A 304 -0.98 18.43 -10.63
C GLN A 304 -0.52 19.27 -9.43
N LYS A 305 0.03 18.66 -8.38
CA LYS A 305 0.55 19.41 -7.23
C LYS A 305 1.89 20.10 -7.48
N GLY A 306 2.71 19.59 -8.38
CA GLY A 306 3.96 20.25 -8.79
C GLY A 306 3.76 21.51 -9.64
N LEU A 307 2.55 21.74 -10.15
CA LEU A 307 2.17 22.95 -10.91
C LEU A 307 1.55 24.03 -10.02
N ASP A 308 1.11 23.68 -8.79
CA ASP A 308 0.45 24.60 -7.82
C ASP A 308 1.41 25.11 -6.73
N GLY A 309 2.73 24.80 -6.81
CA GLY A 309 3.79 25.12 -5.83
C GLY A 309 4.76 26.20 -6.25
#